data_dc1c51e0e8a4e6b257d1bae996ac8063
#
_entry.id   dc1c51e0e8a4e6b257d1bae996ac8063
#
_cell.length_a   1.000
_cell.length_b   1.000
_cell.length_c   1.000
_cell.angle_alpha   90.00
_cell.angle_beta   90.00
_cell.angle_gamma   90.00
#
_symmetry.space_group_name_H-M   'P 1'
#
loop_
_entity.id
_entity.type
_entity.pdbx_description
1 polymer ?
#
loop_
_entity_poly.entity_id
_entity_poly.type
_entity_poly.pdbx_seq_one_letter_code
_entity_poly.pdbx_strand_id
1 'polypeptide(L)'
;KDYVGKAEILGEKYLCSYAPVTDESGKASGLIFAGISSEEANREMLLAVILSGVVGVVAIIICLFILIDYLKKKVSAPLSEITKTAERLEQGNLGLADGQAAGNGIYSGDEIGTLGRIFDSTTRRLGSYIGEISSVLDSIAEGDLTNSVRQEYIGDFTSIQRSLERISDKLNDTMSQIRDSAEQVSDGSEQVSSSAQDL
;
A
#
# COMPACT_ATOMS: atom_id res chain seq x y z
N LYS A 1 -62.44 -17.90 -39.82
CA LYS A 1 -61.04 -17.56 -39.49
C LYS A 1 -61.03 -16.58 -38.33
N ASP A 2 -60.30 -16.88 -37.32
CA ASP A 2 -60.08 -16.01 -36.19
C ASP A 2 -59.29 -14.79 -36.65
N TYR A 3 -59.68 -13.62 -36.15
CA TYR A 3 -59.01 -12.36 -36.46
C TYR A 3 -58.45 -11.76 -35.16
N VAL A 4 -57.19 -11.44 -35.14
CA VAL A 4 -56.51 -10.74 -34.03
C VAL A 4 -56.02 -9.41 -34.56
N GLY A 5 -56.45 -8.31 -33.96
CA GLY A 5 -56.08 -6.98 -34.39
C GLY A 5 -56.38 -5.91 -33.35
N LYS A 6 -55.94 -4.68 -33.64
CA LYS A 6 -56.30 -3.50 -32.84
C LYS A 6 -57.64 -2.93 -33.29
N ALA A 7 -58.56 -2.70 -32.36
CA ALA A 7 -59.82 -2.04 -32.61
C ALA A 7 -60.04 -0.91 -31.62
N GLU A 8 -60.70 0.15 -32.09
CA GLU A 8 -61.13 1.26 -31.25
C GLU A 8 -62.61 1.07 -30.91
N ILE A 9 -62.94 0.92 -29.65
CA ILE A 9 -64.25 0.66 -29.13
C ILE A 9 -64.58 1.73 -28.10
N LEU A 10 -65.65 2.53 -28.37
CA LEU A 10 -66.07 3.67 -27.53
C LEU A 10 -64.94 4.69 -27.24
N GLY A 11 -64.01 4.89 -28.20
CA GLY A 11 -62.89 5.83 -28.07
C GLY A 11 -61.66 5.29 -27.38
N GLU A 12 -61.64 4.03 -26.93
CA GLU A 12 -60.55 3.37 -26.37
C GLU A 12 -59.94 2.29 -27.30
N LYS A 13 -58.61 2.13 -27.27
CA LYS A 13 -57.88 1.15 -28.10
C LYS A 13 -57.80 -0.19 -27.41
N TYR A 14 -58.32 -1.21 -28.04
CA TYR A 14 -58.24 -2.60 -27.57
C TYR A 14 -57.42 -3.48 -28.52
N LEU A 15 -56.71 -4.44 -27.96
CA LEU A 15 -56.22 -5.58 -28.70
C LEU A 15 -57.34 -6.65 -28.63
N CYS A 16 -57.92 -6.94 -29.80
CA CYS A 16 -59.12 -7.77 -29.87
C CYS A 16 -58.82 -9.07 -30.61
N SER A 17 -59.46 -10.14 -30.13
CA SER A 17 -59.57 -11.41 -30.85
C SER A 17 -61.02 -11.68 -31.12
N TYR A 18 -61.36 -11.98 -32.36
CA TYR A 18 -62.69 -12.32 -32.83
C TYR A 18 -62.69 -13.77 -33.33
N ALA A 19 -63.54 -14.59 -32.76
CA ALA A 19 -63.70 -15.98 -33.19
C ALA A 19 -65.20 -16.16 -33.66
N PRO A 20 -65.45 -16.61 -34.87
CA PRO A 20 -66.77 -16.88 -35.32
C PRO A 20 -67.38 -18.14 -34.67
N VAL A 21 -68.61 -18.05 -34.19
CA VAL A 21 -69.38 -19.22 -33.74
C VAL A 21 -70.15 -19.69 -34.94
N THR A 22 -69.92 -20.95 -35.35
CA THR A 22 -70.63 -21.58 -36.48
C THR A 22 -71.71 -22.53 -35.98
N ASP A 23 -72.84 -22.58 -36.68
CA ASP A 23 -73.93 -23.57 -36.46
C ASP A 23 -73.55 -24.94 -37.05
N GLU A 24 -74.37 -25.95 -36.83
CA GLU A 24 -74.24 -27.32 -37.38
C GLU A 24 -74.13 -27.38 -38.91
N SER A 25 -74.54 -26.34 -39.58
CA SER A 25 -74.47 -26.21 -41.05
C SER A 25 -73.24 -25.49 -41.58
N GLY A 26 -72.28 -25.10 -40.62
CA GLY A 26 -71.07 -24.38 -40.96
C GLY A 26 -71.25 -22.90 -41.24
N LYS A 27 -72.48 -22.31 -41.04
CA LYS A 27 -72.73 -20.91 -41.23
C LYS A 27 -72.47 -20.13 -39.95
N ALA A 28 -71.82 -18.98 -40.05
CA ALA A 28 -71.55 -18.11 -38.89
C ALA A 28 -72.90 -17.63 -38.25
N SER A 29 -73.09 -18.04 -36.99
CA SER A 29 -74.30 -17.74 -36.19
C SER A 29 -74.03 -16.65 -35.15
N GLY A 30 -72.78 -16.37 -34.87
CA GLY A 30 -72.36 -15.36 -33.91
C GLY A 30 -70.87 -15.10 -33.92
N LEU A 31 -70.43 -14.17 -33.05
CA LEU A 31 -69.04 -13.77 -32.94
C LEU A 31 -68.69 -13.70 -31.43
N ILE A 32 -67.66 -14.39 -31.04
CA ILE A 32 -67.05 -14.23 -29.69
C ILE A 32 -66.00 -13.15 -29.78
N PHE A 33 -66.12 -12.17 -28.92
CA PHE A 33 -65.18 -11.08 -28.79
C PHE A 33 -64.42 -11.22 -27.44
N ALA A 34 -63.07 -11.16 -27.51
CA ALA A 34 -62.19 -10.99 -26.35
C ALA A 34 -61.27 -9.81 -26.62
N GLY A 35 -61.30 -8.80 -25.78
CA GLY A 35 -60.47 -7.60 -25.93
C GLY A 35 -59.80 -7.22 -24.64
N ILE A 36 -58.53 -6.81 -24.72
CA ILE A 36 -57.75 -6.26 -23.61
C ILE A 36 -57.48 -4.80 -23.91
N SER A 37 -57.71 -3.90 -22.96
CA SER A 37 -57.43 -2.48 -23.12
C SER A 37 -55.90 -2.28 -23.32
N SER A 38 -55.59 -1.64 -24.45
CA SER A 38 -54.20 -1.33 -24.82
C SER A 38 -53.56 -0.28 -23.89
N GLU A 39 -54.39 0.60 -23.29
CA GLU A 39 -53.90 1.63 -22.38
C GLU A 39 -53.52 1.06 -21.01
N GLU A 40 -54.34 0.14 -20.50
CA GLU A 40 -54.09 -0.55 -19.21
C GLU A 40 -52.83 -1.41 -19.29
N ALA A 41 -52.69 -2.21 -20.34
CA ALA A 41 -51.52 -3.02 -20.59
C ALA A 41 -50.20 -2.19 -20.75
N ASN A 42 -50.30 -1.05 -21.47
CA ASN A 42 -49.16 -0.15 -21.64
C ASN A 42 -48.76 0.56 -20.33
N ARG A 43 -49.73 0.93 -19.49
CA ARG A 43 -49.46 1.56 -18.19
C ARG A 43 -48.76 0.60 -17.24
N GLU A 44 -49.22 -0.64 -17.13
CA GLU A 44 -48.60 -1.65 -16.30
C GLU A 44 -47.17 -2.00 -16.79
N MET A 45 -46.98 -2.12 -18.10
CA MET A 45 -45.67 -2.34 -18.70
C MET A 45 -44.73 -1.15 -18.43
N LEU A 46 -45.20 0.10 -18.57
CA LEU A 46 -44.40 1.29 -18.30
C LEU A 46 -44.00 1.37 -16.84
N LEU A 47 -44.90 1.09 -15.90
CA LEU A 47 -44.62 1.07 -14.49
C LEU A 47 -43.58 -0.02 -14.14
N ALA A 48 -43.70 -1.20 -14.73
CA ALA A 48 -42.72 -2.28 -14.54
C ALA A 48 -41.33 -1.90 -15.06
N VAL A 49 -41.25 -1.24 -16.22
CA VAL A 49 -39.96 -0.76 -16.79
C VAL A 49 -39.35 0.35 -15.93
N ILE A 50 -40.15 1.31 -15.47
CA ILE A 50 -39.64 2.38 -14.58
C ILE A 50 -39.15 1.80 -13.26
N LEU A 51 -39.95 0.92 -12.65
CA LEU A 51 -39.59 0.30 -11.37
C LEU A 51 -38.30 -0.52 -11.48
N SER A 52 -38.17 -1.33 -12.54
CA SER A 52 -36.94 -2.11 -12.78
C SER A 52 -35.74 -1.19 -13.06
N GLY A 53 -35.93 -0.08 -13.75
CA GLY A 53 -34.87 0.92 -13.96
C GLY A 53 -34.40 1.57 -12.67
N VAL A 54 -35.35 1.97 -11.80
CA VAL A 54 -35.03 2.55 -10.49
C VAL A 54 -34.23 1.54 -9.60
N VAL A 55 -34.71 0.30 -9.55
CA VAL A 55 -33.98 -0.77 -8.79
C VAL A 55 -32.58 -0.98 -9.35
N GLY A 56 -32.41 -0.96 -10.68
CA GLY A 56 -31.09 -1.08 -11.31
C GLY A 56 -30.15 0.07 -10.94
N VAL A 57 -30.64 1.32 -10.98
CA VAL A 57 -29.85 2.50 -10.60
C VAL A 57 -29.45 2.45 -9.12
N VAL A 58 -30.36 2.09 -8.23
CA VAL A 58 -30.07 1.95 -6.78
C VAL A 58 -29.02 0.87 -6.55
N ALA A 59 -29.12 -0.27 -7.22
CA ALA A 59 -28.14 -1.35 -7.11
C ALA A 59 -26.73 -0.90 -7.57
N ILE A 60 -26.65 -0.14 -8.66
CA ILE A 60 -25.38 0.43 -9.14
C ILE A 60 -24.79 1.40 -8.12
N ILE A 61 -25.60 2.29 -7.54
CA ILE A 61 -25.14 3.25 -6.52
C ILE A 61 -24.58 2.52 -5.30
N ILE A 62 -25.27 1.49 -4.81
CA ILE A 62 -24.82 0.67 -3.68
C ILE A 62 -23.50 -0.04 -4.03
N CYS A 63 -23.40 -0.62 -5.22
CA CYS A 63 -22.20 -1.30 -5.69
C CYS A 63 -20.98 -0.34 -5.76
N LEU A 64 -21.19 0.87 -6.29
CA LEU A 64 -20.15 1.90 -6.33
C LEU A 64 -19.72 2.34 -4.93
N PHE A 65 -20.66 2.49 -4.01
CA PHE A 65 -20.33 2.86 -2.63
C PHE A 65 -19.46 1.79 -1.94
N ILE A 66 -19.83 0.52 -2.08
CA ILE A 66 -19.07 -0.61 -1.56
C ILE A 66 -17.67 -0.66 -2.19
N LEU A 67 -17.59 -0.45 -3.52
CA LEU A 67 -16.31 -0.45 -4.24
C LEU A 67 -15.38 0.67 -3.77
N ILE A 68 -15.89 1.88 -3.58
CA ILE A 68 -15.13 3.03 -3.11
C ILE A 68 -14.60 2.78 -1.68
N ASP A 69 -15.45 2.27 -0.78
CA ASP A 69 -15.04 1.94 0.60
C ASP A 69 -13.97 0.84 0.62
N TYR A 70 -14.15 -0.18 -0.20
CA TYR A 70 -13.16 -1.24 -0.37
C TYR A 70 -11.81 -0.72 -0.88
N LEU A 71 -11.80 0.11 -1.92
CA LEU A 71 -10.58 0.71 -2.47
C LEU A 71 -9.89 1.63 -1.47
N LYS A 72 -10.65 2.44 -0.73
CA LYS A 72 -10.09 3.29 0.32
C LYS A 72 -9.35 2.48 1.39
N LYS A 73 -9.96 1.39 1.87
CA LYS A 73 -9.39 0.57 2.96
C LYS A 73 -8.24 -0.33 2.48
N LYS A 74 -8.35 -0.89 1.28
CA LYS A 74 -7.40 -1.91 0.80
C LYS A 74 -6.26 -1.36 -0.04
N VAL A 75 -6.43 -0.17 -0.64
CA VAL A 75 -5.42 0.42 -1.53
C VAL A 75 -4.94 1.77 -1.01
N SER A 76 -5.87 2.74 -0.85
CA SER A 76 -5.48 4.11 -0.55
C SER A 76 -4.86 4.28 0.84
N ALA A 77 -5.41 3.64 1.86
CA ALA A 77 -4.89 3.76 3.23
C ALA A 77 -3.48 3.15 3.37
N PRO A 78 -3.21 1.92 2.90
CA PRO A 78 -1.86 1.35 2.93
C PRO A 78 -0.83 2.16 2.15
N LEU A 79 -1.17 2.62 0.94
CA LEU A 79 -0.28 3.45 0.14
C LEU A 79 0.04 4.79 0.83
N SER A 80 -0.96 5.40 1.49
CA SER A 80 -0.74 6.64 2.26
C SER A 80 0.25 6.43 3.41
N GLU A 81 0.23 5.29 4.09
CA GLU A 81 1.21 4.99 5.14
C GLU A 81 2.63 4.79 4.60
N ILE A 82 2.78 4.11 3.46
CA ILE A 82 4.09 3.98 2.79
C ILE A 82 4.60 5.37 2.39
N THR A 83 3.72 6.21 1.83
CA THR A 83 4.08 7.58 1.43
C THR A 83 4.55 8.41 2.62
N LYS A 84 3.82 8.40 3.74
CA LYS A 84 4.23 9.10 4.96
C LYS A 84 5.59 8.63 5.50
N THR A 85 5.86 7.34 5.42
CA THR A 85 7.16 6.80 5.85
C THR A 85 8.27 7.23 4.88
N ALA A 86 7.98 7.27 3.57
CA ALA A 86 8.91 7.78 2.58
C ALA A 86 9.21 9.28 2.80
N GLU A 87 8.20 10.10 3.12
CA GLU A 87 8.37 11.52 3.46
C GLU A 87 9.24 11.72 4.71
N ARG A 88 9.06 10.89 5.75
CA ARG A 88 9.94 10.92 6.94
C ARG A 88 11.37 10.56 6.57
N LEU A 89 11.55 9.54 5.73
CA LEU A 89 12.86 9.12 5.25
C LEU A 89 13.54 10.21 4.42
N GLU A 90 12.79 10.91 3.56
CA GLU A 90 13.27 12.07 2.80
C GLU A 90 13.79 13.18 3.73
N GLN A 91 13.14 13.39 4.87
CA GLN A 91 13.56 14.34 5.91
C GLN A 91 14.72 13.84 6.78
N GLY A 92 15.27 12.65 6.47
CA GLY A 92 16.33 12.02 7.27
C GLY A 92 15.84 11.37 8.57
N ASN A 93 14.55 11.30 8.81
CA ASN A 93 13.99 10.70 10.01
C ASN A 93 13.79 9.19 9.83
N LEU A 94 14.75 8.42 10.33
CA LEU A 94 14.75 6.95 10.33
C LEU A 94 14.06 6.34 11.56
N GLY A 95 13.51 7.17 12.45
CA GLY A 95 12.89 6.72 13.69
C GLY A 95 13.86 6.20 14.74
N LEU A 96 15.15 6.50 14.63
CA LEU A 96 16.18 6.03 15.56
C LEU A 96 16.01 6.60 16.96
N ALA A 97 15.53 7.85 17.08
CA ALA A 97 15.34 8.55 18.35
C ALA A 97 14.16 7.99 19.16
N ASP A 98 13.13 7.47 18.48
CA ASP A 98 11.89 7.03 19.13
C ASP A 98 11.88 5.54 19.49
N GLY A 99 12.92 4.78 19.14
CA GLY A 99 12.98 3.32 19.31
C GLY A 99 11.93 2.55 18.50
N GLN A 100 11.13 3.27 17.74
CA GLN A 100 10.15 2.74 16.80
C GLN A 100 10.76 2.76 15.40
N ALA A 101 11.47 1.70 15.08
CA ALA A 101 11.70 1.41 13.67
C ALA A 101 10.34 1.51 12.96
N ALA A 102 10.26 2.44 12.01
CA ALA A 102 9.00 2.77 11.35
C ALA A 102 8.41 1.54 10.65
N GLY A 103 7.63 0.77 11.40
CA GLY A 103 6.85 -0.34 10.88
C GLY A 103 5.54 0.19 10.35
N ASN A 104 5.30 0.08 9.05
CA ASN A 104 4.07 0.55 8.42
C ASN A 104 2.83 -0.27 8.81
N GLY A 105 2.99 -1.40 9.52
CA GLY A 105 1.88 -2.25 9.94
C GLY A 105 1.02 -2.80 8.79
N ILE A 106 1.50 -2.76 7.55
CA ILE A 106 0.77 -3.19 6.37
C ILE A 106 0.89 -4.70 6.22
N TYR A 107 -0.14 -5.41 6.68
CA TYR A 107 -0.19 -6.89 6.68
C TYR A 107 -1.09 -7.47 5.59
N SER A 108 -1.32 -6.76 4.48
CA SER A 108 -2.06 -7.30 3.34
C SER A 108 -1.30 -8.47 2.70
N GLY A 109 -2.03 -9.49 2.22
CA GLY A 109 -1.46 -10.64 1.52
C GLY A 109 -1.23 -10.43 0.01
N ASP A 110 -1.47 -9.22 -0.49
CA ASP A 110 -1.34 -8.79 -1.87
C ASP A 110 -0.01 -8.08 -2.17
N GLU A 111 0.11 -7.52 -3.36
CA GLU A 111 1.28 -6.77 -3.83
C GLU A 111 1.54 -5.53 -2.96
N ILE A 112 0.50 -4.87 -2.47
CA ILE A 112 0.60 -3.71 -1.59
C ILE A 112 1.22 -4.11 -0.25
N GLY A 113 0.77 -5.22 0.33
CA GLY A 113 1.37 -5.75 1.56
C GLY A 113 2.82 -6.21 1.37
N THR A 114 3.15 -6.75 0.20
CA THR A 114 4.52 -7.11 -0.15
C THR A 114 5.41 -5.87 -0.26
N LEU A 115 4.94 -4.83 -0.94
CA LEU A 115 5.63 -3.53 -1.03
C LEU A 115 5.85 -2.94 0.37
N GLY A 116 4.82 -2.95 1.22
CA GLY A 116 4.93 -2.46 2.60
C GLY A 116 6.00 -3.19 3.41
N ARG A 117 6.05 -4.52 3.34
CA ARG A 117 7.07 -5.33 4.03
C ARG A 117 8.49 -5.05 3.54
N ILE A 118 8.68 -4.94 2.21
CA ILE A 118 9.99 -4.64 1.63
C ILE A 118 10.44 -3.24 2.07
N PHE A 119 9.55 -2.26 1.99
CA PHE A 119 9.84 -0.89 2.37
C PHE A 119 10.21 -0.78 3.86
N ASP A 120 9.43 -1.42 4.72
CA ASP A 120 9.66 -1.50 6.15
C ASP A 120 11.01 -2.17 6.50
N SER A 121 11.29 -3.31 5.88
CA SER A 121 12.56 -4.03 6.03
C SER A 121 13.75 -3.17 5.57
N THR A 122 13.60 -2.43 4.48
CA THR A 122 14.64 -1.54 3.96
C THR A 122 14.91 -0.38 4.91
N THR A 123 13.85 0.29 5.39
CA THR A 123 13.97 1.41 6.32
C THR A 123 14.61 0.98 7.64
N ARG A 124 14.22 -0.17 8.20
CA ARG A 124 14.87 -0.72 9.42
C ARG A 124 16.34 -1.02 9.21
N ARG A 125 16.70 -1.61 8.07
CA ARG A 125 18.09 -1.92 7.76
C ARG A 125 18.92 -0.65 7.61
N LEU A 126 18.42 0.37 6.93
CA LEU A 126 19.08 1.67 6.85
C LEU A 126 19.23 2.30 8.23
N GLY A 127 18.18 2.26 9.05
CA GLY A 127 18.24 2.73 10.43
C GLY A 127 19.33 2.02 11.26
N SER A 128 19.41 0.68 11.14
CA SER A 128 20.43 -0.11 11.82
C SER A 128 21.84 0.27 11.38
N TYR A 129 22.08 0.46 10.08
CA TYR A 129 23.39 0.89 9.57
C TYR A 129 23.79 2.27 10.09
N ILE A 130 22.90 3.26 9.98
CA ILE A 130 23.17 4.62 10.45
C ILE A 130 23.38 4.65 11.97
N GLY A 131 22.60 3.90 12.73
CA GLY A 131 22.77 3.78 14.17
C GLY A 131 24.13 3.18 14.56
N GLU A 132 24.58 2.12 13.89
CA GLU A 132 25.87 1.52 14.16
C GLU A 132 27.03 2.44 13.72
N ILE A 133 26.93 3.08 12.54
CA ILE A 133 27.91 4.07 12.08
C ILE A 133 28.09 5.18 13.13
N SER A 134 26.97 5.75 13.59
CA SER A 134 27.00 6.79 14.63
C SER A 134 27.66 6.30 15.91
N SER A 135 27.30 5.11 16.39
CA SER A 135 27.88 4.54 17.60
C SER A 135 29.40 4.31 17.49
N VAL A 136 29.88 3.82 16.35
CA VAL A 136 31.33 3.61 16.12
C VAL A 136 32.05 4.96 16.05
N LEU A 137 31.49 5.95 15.35
CA LEU A 137 32.08 7.29 15.26
C LEU A 137 32.10 8.02 16.61
N ASP A 138 31.05 7.87 17.42
CA ASP A 138 30.98 8.43 18.78
C ASP A 138 32.07 7.80 19.67
N SER A 139 32.21 6.47 19.63
CA SER A 139 33.28 5.79 20.36
C SER A 139 34.68 6.29 19.96
N ILE A 140 34.93 6.44 18.65
CA ILE A 140 36.18 7.00 18.14
C ILE A 140 36.41 8.43 18.66
N ALA A 141 35.37 9.26 18.66
CA ALA A 141 35.45 10.63 19.16
C ALA A 141 35.73 10.72 20.66
N GLU A 142 35.30 9.74 21.45
CA GLU A 142 35.57 9.60 22.87
C GLU A 142 36.94 8.96 23.15
N GLY A 143 37.67 8.54 22.10
CA GLY A 143 38.98 7.87 22.21
C GLY A 143 38.91 6.35 22.46
N ASP A 144 37.71 5.77 22.42
CA ASP A 144 37.52 4.33 22.46
C ASP A 144 37.61 3.74 21.05
N LEU A 145 38.77 3.18 20.72
CA LEU A 145 39.06 2.52 19.45
C LEU A 145 38.75 1.01 19.46
N THR A 146 38.17 0.50 20.54
CA THR A 146 37.82 -0.94 20.66
C THR A 146 36.50 -1.30 20.02
N ASN A 147 35.64 -0.32 19.81
CA ASN A 147 34.34 -0.52 19.17
C ASN A 147 34.49 -0.67 17.64
N SER A 148 33.94 -1.73 17.09
CA SER A 148 34.02 -2.06 15.67
C SER A 148 32.65 -2.36 15.09
N VAL A 149 32.52 -2.29 13.76
CA VAL A 149 31.33 -2.70 13.04
C VAL A 149 31.06 -4.18 13.26
N ARG A 150 29.84 -4.52 13.71
CA ARG A 150 29.45 -5.89 14.10
C ARG A 150 28.48 -6.53 13.11
N GLN A 151 27.65 -5.72 12.41
CA GLN A 151 26.69 -6.25 11.46
C GLN A 151 27.26 -6.27 10.04
N GLU A 152 26.80 -7.21 9.25
CA GLU A 152 27.17 -7.33 7.84
C GLU A 152 26.41 -6.30 6.99
N TYR A 153 27.12 -5.43 6.29
CA TYR A 153 26.57 -4.48 5.35
C TYR A 153 26.51 -5.10 3.96
N ILE A 154 25.39 -4.92 3.27
CA ILE A 154 25.18 -5.52 1.96
C ILE A 154 25.21 -4.48 0.85
N GLY A 155 25.58 -4.93 -0.37
CA GLY A 155 25.64 -4.10 -1.56
C GLY A 155 26.62 -2.93 -1.41
N ASP A 156 26.22 -1.75 -1.81
CA ASP A 156 27.07 -0.56 -1.80
C ASP A 156 27.46 -0.09 -0.40
N PHE A 157 26.69 -0.46 0.62
CA PHE A 157 27.00 -0.15 2.02
C PHE A 157 28.26 -0.87 2.54
N THR A 158 28.67 -1.98 1.92
CA THR A 158 29.92 -2.68 2.26
C THR A 158 31.14 -1.75 2.13
N SER A 159 31.10 -0.77 1.24
CA SER A 159 32.19 0.21 1.09
C SER A 159 32.33 1.11 2.32
N ILE A 160 31.22 1.46 2.96
CA ILE A 160 31.21 2.26 4.20
C ILE A 160 31.77 1.43 5.33
N GLN A 161 31.35 0.18 5.48
CA GLN A 161 31.89 -0.74 6.48
C GLN A 161 33.42 -0.83 6.39
N ARG A 162 33.98 -1.13 5.21
CA ARG A 162 35.44 -1.21 5.01
C ARG A 162 36.16 0.10 5.30
N SER A 163 35.51 1.23 5.06
CA SER A 163 36.09 2.53 5.34
C SER A 163 36.17 2.81 6.85
N LEU A 164 35.12 2.46 7.60
CA LEU A 164 35.10 2.56 9.05
C LEU A 164 36.19 1.62 9.69
N GLU A 165 36.25 0.37 9.26
CA GLU A 165 37.25 -0.58 9.70
C GLU A 165 38.65 -0.02 9.47
N ARG A 166 38.98 0.46 8.28
CA ARG A 166 40.29 1.07 7.98
C ARG A 166 40.60 2.31 8.81
N ILE A 167 39.60 3.14 9.14
CA ILE A 167 39.79 4.30 10.01
C ILE A 167 40.16 3.84 11.40
N SER A 168 39.42 2.88 11.96
CA SER A 168 39.71 2.31 13.30
C SER A 168 41.08 1.69 13.36
N ASP A 169 41.42 0.86 12.38
CA ASP A 169 42.76 0.22 12.31
C ASP A 169 43.89 1.26 12.25
N LYS A 170 43.73 2.29 11.38
CA LYS A 170 44.74 3.34 11.21
C LYS A 170 44.96 4.19 12.48
N LEU A 171 43.84 4.47 13.18
CA LEU A 171 43.92 5.18 14.47
C LEU A 171 44.59 4.32 15.53
N ASN A 172 44.27 3.03 15.64
CA ASN A 172 44.92 2.10 16.53
C ASN A 172 46.45 2.01 16.28
N ASP A 173 46.84 1.86 15.00
CA ASP A 173 48.26 1.85 14.61
C ASP A 173 48.94 3.15 15.01
N THR A 174 48.34 4.30 14.78
CA THR A 174 48.90 5.61 15.11
C THR A 174 49.04 5.77 16.61
N MET A 175 48.06 5.36 17.42
CA MET A 175 48.12 5.38 18.88
C MET A 175 49.23 4.47 19.43
N SER A 176 49.40 3.28 18.83
CA SER A 176 50.51 2.39 19.18
C SER A 176 51.87 3.04 18.91
N GLN A 177 52.04 3.67 17.72
CA GLN A 177 53.29 4.38 17.38
C GLN A 177 53.58 5.55 18.32
N ILE A 178 52.55 6.32 18.71
CA ILE A 178 52.66 7.43 19.67
C ILE A 178 53.11 6.89 21.02
N ARG A 179 52.50 5.81 21.51
CA ARG A 179 52.89 5.17 22.76
C ARG A 179 54.36 4.71 22.75
N ASP A 180 54.75 4.00 21.70
CA ASP A 180 56.12 3.48 21.55
C ASP A 180 57.15 4.64 21.48
N SER A 181 56.80 5.75 20.80
CA SER A 181 57.63 6.95 20.75
C SER A 181 57.71 7.66 22.10
N ALA A 182 56.61 7.72 22.85
CA ALA A 182 56.58 8.31 24.19
C ALA A 182 57.42 7.50 25.17
N GLU A 183 57.41 6.16 25.07
CA GLU A 183 58.27 5.25 25.87
C GLU A 183 59.74 5.47 25.56
N GLN A 184 60.11 5.58 24.28
CA GLN A 184 61.49 5.89 23.87
C GLN A 184 61.99 7.25 24.40
N VAL A 185 61.12 8.28 24.40
CA VAL A 185 61.44 9.60 24.96
C VAL A 185 61.63 9.51 26.47
N SER A 186 60.79 8.73 27.16
CA SER A 186 60.92 8.50 28.60
C SER A 186 62.24 7.83 28.96
N ASP A 187 62.60 6.73 28.28
CA ASP A 187 63.81 6.00 28.46
C ASP A 187 65.04 6.89 28.18
N GLY A 188 65.04 7.64 27.11
CA GLY A 188 66.11 8.57 26.77
C GLY A 188 66.23 9.71 27.79
N SER A 189 65.15 10.19 28.36
CA SER A 189 65.21 11.19 29.44
C SER A 189 65.77 10.66 30.72
N GLU A 190 65.47 9.40 31.08
CA GLU A 190 66.04 8.74 32.26
C GLU A 190 67.52 8.51 32.08
N GLN A 191 67.99 8.07 30.90
CA GLN A 191 69.41 7.92 30.58
C GLN A 191 70.18 9.24 30.65
N VAL A 192 69.62 10.33 30.15
CA VAL A 192 70.22 11.67 30.24
C VAL A 192 70.34 12.10 31.72
N SER A 193 69.28 11.88 32.50
CA SER A 193 69.24 12.21 33.93
C SER A 193 70.34 11.44 34.71
N SER A 194 70.41 10.15 34.45
CA SER A 194 71.44 9.30 35.05
C SER A 194 72.87 9.76 34.69
N SER A 195 73.12 10.03 33.41
CA SER A 195 74.39 10.54 32.93
C SER A 195 74.77 11.92 33.51
N ALA A 196 73.84 12.74 33.85
CA ALA A 196 74.02 14.05 34.47
C ALA A 196 74.26 13.97 35.96
N GLN A 197 73.91 12.86 36.63
CA GLN A 197 74.19 12.61 38.04
C GLN A 197 75.57 12.00 38.26
N ASP A 198 76.18 11.38 37.25
CA ASP A 198 77.50 10.77 37.28
C ASP A 198 78.65 11.76 36.96
N LEU A 199 78.33 13.02 36.69
CA LEU A 199 79.26 14.15 36.43
C LEU A 199 79.39 15.09 37.64
#